data_1d53988c86d47805780e6b553e20e6b6
#
_entry.id   1d53988c86d47805780e6b553e20e6b6
#
_cell.length_a   1.000
_cell.length_b   1.000
_cell.length_c   1.000
_cell.angle_alpha   90.00
_cell.angle_beta   90.00
_cell.angle_gamma   90.00
#
_symmetry.space_group_name_H-M   'P 1'
#
loop_
_entity.id
_entity.type
_entity.pdbx_description
1 polymer ?
#
loop_
_entity_poly.entity_id
_entity_poly.type
_entity_poly.pdbx_seq_one_letter_code
_entity_poly.pdbx_strand_id
1 'polypeptide(L)'
;GKLIAEMGAQTKYLAEWYRYFGGLADKIEGAVIPSDKPGIFNFTRYEPLGVIGMITAWNSPLLLLAWKLAPALAAGNTAVVKPSEYTSASTLEFMALIEEAGFPAGVVNAITGFGMEVGAPLVDHPHVDKIAFTGSDVSGQKIYEAAAKKIMPVTLELGGKSPNIVFEDADFEAAVMGAISGIFAATGQTCIAGSRLLVQRSIHDKFVKRLVEVAGAAKIGDPMSTETHVGPVTTMPQYEKIMDYINIAKSEG
;
A
#
# COMPACT_ATOMS: atom_id res chain seq x y z
N GLY A 1 14.07 -4.14 -6.06
CA GLY A 1 14.84 -2.92 -6.17
C GLY A 1 14.87 -2.04 -4.92
N LYS A 2 14.03 -2.30 -3.90
CA LYS A 2 14.07 -1.54 -2.64
C LYS A 2 15.36 -1.80 -1.86
N LEU A 3 15.84 -0.76 -1.16
CA LEU A 3 17.02 -0.87 -0.32
C LEU A 3 16.77 -1.79 0.88
N ILE A 4 17.79 -2.53 1.28
CA ILE A 4 17.74 -3.39 2.48
C ILE A 4 17.42 -2.57 3.73
N ALA A 5 17.90 -1.34 3.83
CA ALA A 5 17.61 -0.43 4.94
C ALA A 5 16.11 -0.06 5.01
N GLU A 6 15.49 0.24 3.86
CA GLU A 6 14.06 0.54 3.77
C GLU A 6 13.20 -0.67 4.15
N MET A 7 13.55 -1.84 3.61
CA MET A 7 12.81 -3.08 3.90
C MET A 7 12.98 -3.53 5.35
N GLY A 8 14.18 -3.39 5.91
CA GLY A 8 14.45 -3.67 7.32
C GLY A 8 13.62 -2.79 8.26
N ALA A 9 13.51 -1.49 7.95
CA ALA A 9 12.67 -0.57 8.72
C ALA A 9 11.18 -0.95 8.63
N GLN A 10 10.67 -1.23 7.42
CA GLN A 10 9.29 -1.67 7.23
C GLN A 10 8.99 -2.98 7.98
N THR A 11 9.87 -3.97 7.89
CA THR A 11 9.67 -5.27 8.54
C THR A 11 9.62 -5.14 10.07
N LYS A 12 10.48 -4.30 10.65
CA LYS A 12 10.44 -4.03 12.11
C LYS A 12 9.12 -3.38 12.54
N TYR A 13 8.54 -2.54 11.70
CA TYR A 13 7.31 -1.83 12.00
C TYR A 13 6.03 -2.68 11.79
N LEU A 14 6.11 -3.80 11.07
CA LEU A 14 4.96 -4.67 10.80
C LEU A 14 4.25 -5.13 12.07
N ALA A 15 5.01 -5.50 13.11
CA ALA A 15 4.46 -5.99 14.36
C ALA A 15 3.51 -4.99 15.03
N GLU A 16 3.75 -3.68 14.89
CA GLU A 16 2.93 -2.64 15.48
C GLU A 16 1.51 -2.61 14.89
N TRP A 17 1.38 -2.87 13.59
CA TRP A 17 0.06 -2.98 12.93
C TRP A 17 -0.75 -4.14 13.50
N TYR A 18 -0.13 -5.31 13.63
CA TYR A 18 -0.82 -6.49 14.18
C TYR A 18 -1.15 -6.33 15.66
N ARG A 19 -0.27 -5.73 16.46
CA ARG A 19 -0.53 -5.41 17.87
C ARG A 19 -1.67 -4.41 18.02
N TYR A 20 -1.68 -3.35 17.21
CA TYR A 20 -2.73 -2.35 17.25
C TYR A 20 -4.11 -2.96 16.94
N PHE A 21 -4.24 -3.64 15.82
CA PHE A 21 -5.51 -4.24 15.43
C PHE A 21 -5.90 -5.44 16.31
N GLY A 22 -4.94 -6.23 16.77
CA GLY A 22 -5.19 -7.29 17.76
C GLY A 22 -5.75 -6.72 19.07
N GLY A 23 -5.22 -5.58 19.51
CA GLY A 23 -5.74 -4.86 20.68
C GLY A 23 -7.13 -4.24 20.49
N LEU A 24 -7.64 -4.15 19.25
CA LEU A 24 -8.99 -3.66 18.94
C LEU A 24 -10.02 -4.79 18.76
N ALA A 25 -9.60 -6.05 18.63
CA ALA A 25 -10.48 -7.15 18.27
C ALA A 25 -11.64 -7.37 19.25
N ASP A 26 -11.41 -7.13 20.54
CA ASP A 26 -12.41 -7.22 21.61
C ASP A 26 -13.12 -5.87 21.92
N LYS A 27 -12.90 -4.84 21.09
CA LYS A 27 -13.42 -3.47 21.29
C LYS A 27 -14.30 -2.99 20.14
N ILE A 28 -14.77 -3.92 19.32
CA ILE A 28 -15.72 -3.61 18.22
C ILE A 28 -17.13 -3.61 18.83
N GLU A 29 -17.53 -2.45 19.33
CA GLU A 29 -18.80 -2.26 20.04
C GLU A 29 -19.93 -1.84 19.10
N GLY A 30 -21.16 -2.30 19.40
CA GLY A 30 -22.39 -1.78 18.83
C GLY A 30 -23.00 -0.68 19.72
N ALA A 31 -24.19 -0.24 19.37
CA ALA A 31 -24.93 0.77 20.11
C ALA A 31 -26.36 0.31 20.42
N VAL A 32 -26.88 0.70 21.58
CA VAL A 32 -28.30 0.61 21.87
C VAL A 32 -28.96 1.91 21.37
N ILE A 33 -29.96 1.78 20.51
CA ILE A 33 -30.62 2.90 19.85
C ILE A 33 -31.95 3.16 20.54
N PRO A 34 -32.22 4.37 21.07
CA PRO A 34 -33.50 4.71 21.65
C PRO A 34 -34.66 4.54 20.65
N SER A 35 -35.78 4.04 21.13
CA SER A 35 -37.00 3.90 20.35
C SER A 35 -38.14 4.67 21.04
N ASP A 36 -38.98 5.33 20.26
CA ASP A 36 -40.22 5.97 20.69
C ASP A 36 -41.37 4.97 20.90
N LYS A 37 -41.16 3.70 20.50
CA LYS A 37 -42.17 2.63 20.60
C LYS A 37 -41.93 1.79 21.85
N PRO A 38 -42.91 1.72 22.77
CA PRO A 38 -42.82 0.87 23.94
C PRO A 38 -42.63 -0.62 23.59
N GLY A 39 -41.76 -1.28 24.35
CA GLY A 39 -41.50 -2.72 24.19
C GLY A 39 -40.54 -3.09 23.03
N ILE A 40 -39.96 -2.11 22.32
CA ILE A 40 -38.96 -2.34 21.31
C ILE A 40 -37.54 -2.12 21.90
N PHE A 41 -36.71 -3.12 21.76
CA PHE A 41 -35.27 -3.04 22.02
C PHE A 41 -34.52 -3.01 20.67
N ASN A 42 -33.83 -1.89 20.38
CA ASN A 42 -33.10 -1.67 19.13
C ASN A 42 -31.63 -1.51 19.42
N PHE A 43 -30.80 -2.27 18.69
CA PHE A 43 -29.34 -2.23 18.83
C PHE A 43 -28.65 -2.54 17.50
N THR A 44 -27.40 -2.08 17.38
CA THR A 44 -26.49 -2.46 16.29
C THR A 44 -25.46 -3.45 16.79
N ARG A 45 -25.02 -4.34 15.91
CA ARG A 45 -23.89 -5.23 16.11
C ARG A 45 -23.07 -5.28 14.84
N TYR A 46 -21.75 -5.18 14.97
CA TYR A 46 -20.84 -5.42 13.86
C TYR A 46 -20.60 -6.91 13.70
N GLU A 47 -20.61 -7.39 12.46
CA GLU A 47 -20.36 -8.77 12.11
C GLU A 47 -19.30 -8.85 11.02
N PRO A 48 -18.51 -9.95 10.95
CA PRO A 48 -17.58 -10.17 9.83
C PRO A 48 -18.31 -10.11 8.49
N LEU A 49 -17.66 -9.59 7.46
CA LEU A 49 -18.17 -9.63 6.10
C LEU A 49 -18.14 -11.05 5.52
N GLY A 50 -17.13 -11.83 5.90
CA GLY A 50 -16.90 -13.18 5.40
C GLY A 50 -15.50 -13.37 4.82
N VAL A 51 -15.39 -13.72 3.54
CA VAL A 51 -14.12 -13.96 2.85
C VAL A 51 -13.64 -12.68 2.16
N ILE A 52 -12.45 -12.22 2.53
CA ILE A 52 -11.82 -11.03 1.94
C ILE A 52 -10.74 -11.46 0.93
N GLY A 53 -10.94 -11.13 -0.33
CA GLY A 53 -9.90 -11.22 -1.35
C GLY A 53 -8.93 -10.05 -1.22
N MET A 54 -7.66 -10.33 -0.93
CA MET A 54 -6.62 -9.31 -0.74
C MET A 54 -5.59 -9.39 -1.86
N ILE A 55 -5.47 -8.33 -2.65
CA ILE A 55 -4.51 -8.26 -3.75
C ILE A 55 -3.50 -7.17 -3.42
N THR A 56 -2.22 -7.52 -3.30
CA THR A 56 -1.15 -6.59 -2.91
C THR A 56 -0.21 -6.28 -4.08
N ALA A 57 0.29 -5.04 -4.09
CA ALA A 57 1.29 -4.60 -5.06
C ALA A 57 2.71 -5.05 -4.67
N TRP A 58 3.62 -4.94 -5.65
CA TRP A 58 5.01 -5.40 -5.54
C TRP A 58 5.93 -4.50 -4.71
N ASN A 59 5.58 -3.22 -4.52
CA ASN A 59 6.50 -2.23 -3.94
C ASN A 59 6.69 -2.34 -2.41
N SER A 60 5.73 -2.88 -1.67
CA SER A 60 5.82 -3.10 -0.22
C SER A 60 4.97 -4.30 0.21
N PRO A 61 5.29 -5.52 -0.23
CA PRO A 61 4.38 -6.67 -0.16
C PRO A 61 3.87 -6.96 1.25
N LEU A 62 4.74 -7.03 2.25
CA LEU A 62 4.36 -7.33 3.63
C LEU A 62 3.61 -6.18 4.31
N LEU A 63 4.03 -4.93 4.08
CA LEU A 63 3.36 -3.78 4.69
C LEU A 63 1.95 -3.61 4.13
N LEU A 64 1.78 -3.72 2.80
CA LEU A 64 0.47 -3.67 2.15
C LEU A 64 -0.43 -4.83 2.57
N LEU A 65 0.15 -6.00 2.83
CA LEU A 65 -0.59 -7.11 3.42
C LEU A 65 -1.03 -6.80 4.85
N ALA A 66 -0.14 -6.30 5.70
CA ALA A 66 -0.46 -5.97 7.10
C ALA A 66 -1.62 -4.97 7.21
N TRP A 67 -1.66 -3.95 6.36
CA TRP A 67 -2.74 -2.95 6.33
C TRP A 67 -4.11 -3.51 5.95
N LYS A 68 -4.15 -4.67 5.29
CA LYS A 68 -5.37 -5.37 4.91
C LYS A 68 -5.72 -6.50 5.87
N LEU A 69 -4.72 -7.33 6.18
CA LEU A 69 -4.91 -8.56 6.92
C LEU A 69 -5.18 -8.30 8.42
N ALA A 70 -4.41 -7.41 9.04
CA ALA A 70 -4.56 -7.13 10.47
C ALA A 70 -5.97 -6.64 10.84
N PRO A 71 -6.55 -5.61 10.18
CA PRO A 71 -7.93 -5.20 10.47
C PRO A 71 -8.97 -6.26 10.08
N ALA A 72 -8.75 -7.02 8.99
CA ALA A 72 -9.70 -8.04 8.58
C ALA A 72 -9.80 -9.19 9.59
N LEU A 73 -8.66 -9.66 10.10
CA LEU A 73 -8.62 -10.70 11.13
C LEU A 73 -9.20 -10.21 12.47
N ALA A 74 -8.86 -8.97 12.88
CA ALA A 74 -9.43 -8.36 14.07
C ALA A 74 -10.95 -8.26 14.01
N ALA A 75 -11.51 -8.03 12.82
CA ALA A 75 -12.96 -8.00 12.59
C ALA A 75 -13.58 -9.39 12.36
N GLY A 76 -12.82 -10.49 12.53
CA GLY A 76 -13.31 -11.87 12.43
C GLY A 76 -13.48 -12.40 11.00
N ASN A 77 -12.91 -11.74 9.98
CA ASN A 77 -12.97 -12.22 8.60
C ASN A 77 -11.91 -13.27 8.29
N THR A 78 -12.15 -14.05 7.24
CA THR A 78 -11.14 -14.91 6.60
C THR A 78 -10.57 -14.23 5.37
N ALA A 79 -9.40 -14.68 4.91
CA ALA A 79 -8.68 -14.02 3.82
C ALA A 79 -8.14 -15.00 2.78
N VAL A 80 -8.25 -14.60 1.51
CA VAL A 80 -7.49 -15.17 0.39
C VAL A 80 -6.56 -14.09 -0.15
N VAL A 81 -5.26 -14.28 0.03
CA VAL A 81 -4.22 -13.30 -0.32
C VAL A 81 -3.59 -13.65 -1.66
N LYS A 82 -3.64 -12.73 -2.61
CA LYS A 82 -2.89 -12.80 -3.87
C LYS A 82 -1.80 -11.72 -3.88
N PRO A 83 -0.56 -12.06 -3.56
CA PRO A 83 0.56 -11.12 -3.74
C PRO A 83 0.84 -10.86 -5.22
N SER A 84 1.57 -9.78 -5.50
CA SER A 84 2.12 -9.58 -6.85
C SER A 84 3.04 -10.74 -7.23
N GLU A 85 3.00 -11.14 -8.48
CA GLU A 85 3.87 -12.17 -9.08
C GLU A 85 5.36 -11.82 -8.96
N TYR A 86 5.70 -10.55 -8.86
CA TYR A 86 7.08 -10.08 -8.69
C TYR A 86 7.64 -10.23 -7.27
N THR A 87 6.78 -10.36 -6.26
CA THR A 87 7.19 -10.30 -4.84
C THR A 87 6.42 -11.25 -3.93
N SER A 88 6.05 -12.43 -4.43
CA SER A 88 5.24 -13.40 -3.71
C SER A 88 5.98 -14.12 -2.57
N ALA A 89 7.30 -14.29 -2.67
CA ALA A 89 8.08 -15.10 -1.74
C ALA A 89 7.91 -14.66 -0.26
N SER A 90 8.03 -13.37 0.03
CA SER A 90 7.87 -12.85 1.40
C SER A 90 6.46 -13.08 1.98
N THR A 91 5.43 -13.06 1.13
CA THR A 91 4.06 -13.36 1.56
C THR A 91 3.92 -14.85 1.88
N LEU A 92 4.52 -15.74 1.10
CA LEU A 92 4.49 -17.18 1.36
C LEU A 92 5.22 -17.54 2.66
N GLU A 93 6.40 -16.96 2.91
CA GLU A 93 7.09 -17.08 4.21
C GLU A 93 6.25 -16.57 5.37
N PHE A 94 5.51 -15.48 5.17
CA PHE A 94 4.62 -14.93 6.19
C PHE A 94 3.44 -15.87 6.51
N MET A 95 2.97 -16.69 5.55
CA MET A 95 1.93 -17.69 5.83
C MET A 95 2.40 -18.75 6.84
N ALA A 96 3.67 -19.15 6.80
CA ALA A 96 4.23 -20.06 7.80
C ALA A 96 4.20 -19.44 9.22
N LEU A 97 4.46 -18.15 9.35
CA LEU A 97 4.36 -17.45 10.64
C LEU A 97 2.92 -17.36 11.15
N ILE A 98 1.93 -17.26 10.27
CA ILE A 98 0.51 -17.28 10.64
C ILE A 98 0.12 -18.66 11.20
N GLU A 99 0.59 -19.73 10.58
CA GLU A 99 0.39 -21.09 11.06
C GLU A 99 1.07 -21.32 12.43
N GLU A 100 2.34 -20.89 12.56
CA GLU A 100 3.09 -20.94 13.84
C GLU A 100 2.38 -20.14 14.95
N ALA A 101 1.76 -19.01 14.62
CA ALA A 101 0.97 -18.19 15.54
C ALA A 101 -0.34 -18.87 15.99
N GLY A 102 -0.70 -20.03 15.46
CA GLY A 102 -1.86 -20.83 15.86
C GLY A 102 -3.19 -20.40 15.24
N PHE A 103 -3.18 -19.67 14.14
CA PHE A 103 -4.42 -19.41 13.40
C PHE A 103 -5.01 -20.72 12.86
N PRO A 104 -6.32 -20.93 12.96
CA PRO A 104 -6.94 -22.13 12.41
C PRO A 104 -6.72 -22.26 10.90
N ALA A 105 -6.55 -23.51 10.44
CA ALA A 105 -6.39 -23.79 9.01
C ALA A 105 -7.55 -23.21 8.19
N GLY A 106 -7.23 -22.57 7.05
CA GLY A 106 -8.22 -21.97 6.17
C GLY A 106 -8.62 -20.53 6.51
N VAL A 107 -8.22 -19.99 7.67
CA VAL A 107 -8.50 -18.57 8.02
C VAL A 107 -7.74 -17.62 7.10
N VAL A 108 -6.47 -17.91 6.81
CA VAL A 108 -5.66 -17.14 5.85
C VAL A 108 -5.05 -18.09 4.83
N ASN A 109 -5.27 -17.80 3.56
CA ASN A 109 -4.78 -18.62 2.45
C ASN A 109 -4.05 -17.72 1.46
N ALA A 110 -2.95 -18.20 0.88
CA ALA A 110 -2.23 -17.48 -0.17
C ALA A 110 -2.33 -18.23 -1.50
N ILE A 111 -2.59 -17.48 -2.57
CA ILE A 111 -2.59 -17.97 -3.94
C ILE A 111 -1.64 -17.12 -4.78
N THR A 112 -0.85 -17.77 -5.64
CA THR A 112 0.11 -17.08 -6.52
C THR A 112 -0.26 -17.25 -7.98
N GLY A 113 0.09 -16.27 -8.80
CA GLY A 113 -0.17 -16.28 -10.24
C GLY A 113 -0.37 -14.87 -10.79
N PHE A 114 -0.58 -14.79 -12.09
CA PHE A 114 -0.78 -13.53 -12.78
C PHE A 114 -2.17 -12.93 -12.52
N GLY A 115 -2.28 -11.60 -12.74
CA GLY A 115 -3.52 -10.86 -12.48
C GLY A 115 -4.73 -11.43 -13.20
N MET A 116 -4.60 -11.77 -14.48
CA MET A 116 -5.71 -12.29 -15.29
C MET A 116 -6.05 -13.75 -14.97
N GLU A 117 -5.06 -14.56 -14.57
CA GLU A 117 -5.24 -16.00 -14.35
C GLU A 117 -5.75 -16.32 -12.95
N VAL A 118 -5.36 -15.54 -11.96
CA VAL A 118 -5.66 -15.79 -10.54
C VAL A 118 -6.41 -14.60 -9.92
N GLY A 119 -5.99 -13.37 -10.24
CA GLY A 119 -6.59 -12.16 -9.67
C GLY A 119 -8.03 -11.94 -10.13
N ALA A 120 -8.31 -12.03 -11.43
CA ALA A 120 -9.64 -11.84 -11.96
C ALA A 120 -10.63 -12.94 -11.47
N PRO A 121 -10.28 -14.23 -11.50
CA PRO A 121 -11.15 -15.27 -10.89
C PRO A 121 -11.39 -15.08 -9.39
N LEU A 122 -10.40 -14.56 -8.63
CA LEU A 122 -10.60 -14.25 -7.22
C LEU A 122 -11.66 -13.14 -7.04
N VAL A 123 -11.62 -12.09 -7.86
CA VAL A 123 -12.61 -11.01 -7.84
C VAL A 123 -14.00 -11.50 -8.22
N ASP A 124 -14.09 -12.39 -9.21
CA ASP A 124 -15.36 -12.92 -9.72
C ASP A 124 -15.93 -14.08 -8.86
N HIS A 125 -15.16 -14.59 -7.91
CA HIS A 125 -15.56 -15.77 -7.14
C HIS A 125 -16.81 -15.48 -6.29
N PRO A 126 -17.84 -16.36 -6.33
CA PRO A 126 -19.13 -16.11 -5.67
C PRO A 126 -19.05 -16.06 -4.13
N HIS A 127 -18.05 -16.70 -3.54
CA HIS A 127 -17.86 -16.74 -2.08
C HIS A 127 -16.83 -15.70 -1.59
N VAL A 128 -16.49 -14.71 -2.40
CA VAL A 128 -15.69 -13.57 -1.96
C VAL A 128 -16.62 -12.40 -1.71
N ASP A 129 -16.61 -11.89 -0.49
CA ASP A 129 -17.54 -10.90 0.02
C ASP A 129 -17.00 -9.46 -0.07
N LYS A 130 -15.67 -9.30 -0.18
CA LYS A 130 -15.02 -8.01 -0.36
C LYS A 130 -13.65 -8.18 -1.04
N ILE A 131 -13.26 -7.19 -1.83
CA ILE A 131 -11.88 -7.06 -2.33
C ILE A 131 -11.18 -5.87 -1.66
N ALA A 132 -9.97 -6.12 -1.15
CA ALA A 132 -9.02 -5.11 -0.73
C ALA A 132 -7.82 -5.13 -1.69
N PHE A 133 -7.74 -4.14 -2.58
CA PHE A 133 -6.76 -4.07 -3.67
C PHE A 133 -5.74 -2.95 -3.43
N THR A 134 -4.49 -3.20 -3.79
CA THR A 134 -3.46 -2.17 -3.99
C THR A 134 -2.75 -2.43 -5.31
N GLY A 135 -2.70 -1.43 -6.18
CA GLY A 135 -2.04 -1.55 -7.48
C GLY A 135 -2.29 -0.34 -8.39
N SER A 136 -2.29 -0.58 -9.71
CA SER A 136 -2.53 0.48 -10.69
C SER A 136 -4.01 0.89 -10.75
N ASP A 137 -4.26 2.12 -11.17
CA ASP A 137 -5.58 2.67 -11.47
C ASP A 137 -6.33 1.83 -12.51
N VAL A 138 -5.66 1.43 -13.59
CA VAL A 138 -6.24 0.57 -14.64
C VAL A 138 -6.72 -0.78 -14.07
N SER A 139 -5.92 -1.41 -13.21
CA SER A 139 -6.34 -2.67 -12.56
C SER A 139 -7.44 -2.43 -11.53
N GLY A 140 -7.37 -1.34 -10.79
CA GLY A 140 -8.41 -0.93 -9.83
C GLY A 140 -9.76 -0.71 -10.50
N GLN A 141 -9.78 -0.05 -11.67
CA GLN A 141 -10.99 0.15 -12.46
C GLN A 141 -11.62 -1.20 -12.87
N LYS A 142 -10.84 -2.13 -13.42
CA LYS A 142 -11.32 -3.47 -13.79
C LYS A 142 -11.90 -4.25 -12.61
N ILE A 143 -11.24 -4.16 -11.45
CA ILE A 143 -11.72 -4.78 -10.21
C ILE A 143 -13.05 -4.16 -9.79
N TYR A 144 -13.16 -2.82 -9.86
CA TYR A 144 -14.38 -2.12 -9.49
C TYR A 144 -15.55 -2.46 -10.41
N GLU A 145 -15.30 -2.55 -11.72
CA GLU A 145 -16.29 -2.97 -12.72
C GLU A 145 -16.79 -4.40 -12.48
N ALA A 146 -15.88 -5.33 -12.14
CA ALA A 146 -16.24 -6.71 -11.80
C ALA A 146 -17.03 -6.78 -10.49
N ALA A 147 -16.60 -6.08 -9.46
CA ALA A 147 -17.26 -6.03 -8.15
C ALA A 147 -18.67 -5.41 -8.23
N ALA A 148 -18.85 -4.39 -9.09
CA ALA A 148 -20.14 -3.73 -9.29
C ALA A 148 -21.24 -4.70 -9.74
N LYS A 149 -20.91 -5.71 -10.54
CA LYS A 149 -21.86 -6.75 -11.00
C LYS A 149 -22.47 -7.55 -9.84
N LYS A 150 -21.76 -7.63 -8.71
CA LYS A 150 -22.17 -8.37 -7.51
C LYS A 150 -22.55 -7.43 -6.36
N ILE A 151 -22.49 -6.10 -6.56
CA ILE A 151 -22.64 -5.09 -5.49
C ILE A 151 -21.65 -5.37 -4.33
N MET A 152 -20.49 -5.91 -4.65
CA MET A 152 -19.47 -6.31 -3.68
C MET A 152 -18.67 -5.09 -3.22
N PRO A 153 -18.47 -4.90 -1.90
CA PRO A 153 -17.63 -3.81 -1.39
C PRO A 153 -16.17 -3.97 -1.86
N VAL A 154 -15.55 -2.85 -2.22
CA VAL A 154 -14.13 -2.80 -2.55
C VAL A 154 -13.41 -1.69 -1.80
N THR A 155 -12.16 -1.93 -1.45
CA THR A 155 -11.21 -0.90 -1.04
C THR A 155 -10.11 -0.85 -2.08
N LEU A 156 -9.87 0.33 -2.67
CA LEU A 156 -8.88 0.55 -3.71
C LEU A 156 -7.80 1.50 -3.18
N GLU A 157 -6.57 0.99 -3.11
CA GLU A 157 -5.36 1.77 -2.85
C GLU A 157 -4.58 1.86 -4.16
N LEU A 158 -4.53 3.04 -4.75
CA LEU A 158 -4.05 3.26 -6.11
C LEU A 158 -2.83 4.18 -6.13
N GLY A 159 -2.31 4.44 -7.32
CA GLY A 159 -1.24 5.40 -7.52
C GLY A 159 -1.70 6.85 -7.38
N GLY A 160 -0.75 7.77 -7.45
CA GLY A 160 -1.03 9.19 -7.36
C GLY A 160 0.14 10.05 -7.81
N LYS A 161 -0.09 11.37 -7.82
CA LYS A 161 0.89 12.42 -8.00
C LYS A 161 0.72 13.44 -6.88
N SER A 162 1.13 13.04 -5.68
CA SER A 162 0.95 13.82 -4.46
C SER A 162 1.71 15.15 -4.51
N PRO A 163 1.12 16.26 -4.07
CA PRO A 163 1.85 17.51 -3.90
C PRO A 163 2.75 17.45 -2.67
N ASN A 164 3.93 18.08 -2.77
CA ASN A 164 4.80 18.41 -1.66
C ASN A 164 4.93 19.92 -1.63
N ILE A 165 4.41 20.58 -0.60
CA ILE A 165 4.23 22.03 -0.54
C ILE A 165 5.18 22.60 0.51
N VAL A 166 6.02 23.56 0.11
CA VAL A 166 7.01 24.22 0.97
C VAL A 166 6.77 25.72 0.99
N PHE A 167 6.49 26.26 2.18
CA PHE A 167 6.37 27.70 2.45
C PHE A 167 7.68 28.26 3.01
N GLU A 168 7.82 29.58 2.99
CA GLU A 168 9.06 30.30 3.37
C GLU A 168 9.39 30.18 4.86
N ASP A 169 8.42 29.90 5.72
CA ASP A 169 8.58 29.73 7.15
C ASP A 169 8.93 28.28 7.57
N ALA A 170 9.07 27.36 6.60
CA ALA A 170 9.51 26.01 6.87
C ALA A 170 10.98 25.96 7.31
N ASP A 171 11.36 24.96 8.13
CA ASP A 171 12.77 24.62 8.33
C ASP A 171 13.39 24.23 6.98
N PHE A 172 14.29 25.07 6.49
CA PHE A 172 14.79 24.99 5.12
C PHE A 172 15.51 23.67 4.81
N GLU A 173 16.44 23.23 5.66
CA GLU A 173 17.21 22.00 5.41
C GLU A 173 16.32 20.76 5.62
N ALA A 174 15.46 20.76 6.62
CA ALA A 174 14.49 19.68 6.84
C ALA A 174 13.50 19.57 5.66
N ALA A 175 13.04 20.68 5.09
CA ALA A 175 12.16 20.69 3.93
C ALA A 175 12.87 20.19 2.66
N VAL A 176 14.14 20.52 2.43
CA VAL A 176 14.94 19.97 1.32
C VAL A 176 15.11 18.46 1.46
N MET A 177 15.50 17.99 2.64
CA MET A 177 15.63 16.55 2.91
C MET A 177 14.30 15.83 2.81
N GLY A 178 13.22 16.44 3.30
CA GLY A 178 11.84 15.91 3.17
C GLY A 178 11.37 15.81 1.72
N ALA A 179 11.70 16.80 0.88
CA ALA A 179 11.39 16.77 -0.54
C ALA A 179 12.14 15.63 -1.26
N ILE A 180 13.41 15.42 -0.93
CA ILE A 180 14.22 14.33 -1.52
C ILE A 180 13.73 12.97 -1.04
N SER A 181 13.60 12.75 0.26
CA SER A 181 13.13 11.48 0.82
C SER A 181 11.71 11.16 0.38
N GLY A 182 10.85 12.16 0.24
CA GLY A 182 9.46 12.01 -0.19
C GLY A 182 9.29 11.51 -1.63
N ILE A 183 10.32 11.62 -2.48
CA ILE A 183 10.27 11.14 -3.87
C ILE A 183 11.31 10.06 -4.18
N PHE A 184 12.53 10.11 -3.61
CA PHE A 184 13.57 9.13 -3.93
C PHE A 184 13.44 7.83 -3.13
N ALA A 185 12.72 7.81 -2.02
CA ALA A 185 12.42 6.58 -1.30
C ALA A 185 11.80 5.54 -2.24
N ALA A 186 12.24 4.30 -2.12
CA ALA A 186 11.85 3.20 -3.00
C ALA A 186 12.06 3.49 -4.50
N THR A 187 13.03 4.34 -4.84
CA THR A 187 13.29 4.77 -6.23
C THR A 187 12.07 5.44 -6.87
N GLY A 188 11.32 6.23 -6.09
CA GLY A 188 10.07 6.88 -6.50
C GLY A 188 8.88 5.93 -6.70
N GLN A 189 9.03 4.65 -6.43
CA GLN A 189 8.03 3.60 -6.69
C GLN A 189 7.03 3.47 -5.53
N THR A 190 6.48 4.60 -5.09
CA THR A 190 5.57 4.69 -3.93
C THR A 190 4.32 5.47 -4.32
N CYS A 191 3.15 4.95 -3.94
CA CYS A 191 1.85 5.58 -4.23
C CYS A 191 1.72 7.00 -3.67
N ILE A 192 2.33 7.27 -2.50
CA ILE A 192 2.31 8.56 -1.81
C ILE A 192 3.50 9.47 -2.17
N ALA A 193 4.33 9.11 -3.15
CA ALA A 193 5.50 9.89 -3.53
C ALA A 193 5.15 11.35 -3.85
N GLY A 194 5.87 12.30 -3.24
CA GLY A 194 5.69 13.75 -3.41
C GLY A 194 6.22 14.24 -4.77
N SER A 195 5.60 13.77 -5.85
CA SER A 195 6.10 13.95 -7.22
C SER A 195 5.85 15.36 -7.81
N ARG A 196 5.06 16.19 -7.13
CA ARG A 196 4.83 17.58 -7.51
C ARG A 196 5.32 18.49 -6.39
N LEU A 197 6.56 18.99 -6.52
CA LEU A 197 7.15 19.92 -5.57
C LEU A 197 6.70 21.36 -5.85
N LEU A 198 5.95 21.95 -4.93
CA LEU A 198 5.43 23.31 -4.99
C LEU A 198 6.16 24.15 -3.94
N VAL A 199 7.00 25.07 -4.38
CA VAL A 199 7.83 25.91 -3.49
C VAL A 199 7.36 27.35 -3.59
N GLN A 200 7.18 28.01 -2.44
CA GLN A 200 6.84 29.43 -2.40
C GLN A 200 7.89 30.26 -3.14
N ARG A 201 7.44 31.20 -3.96
CA ARG A 201 8.29 31.96 -4.89
C ARG A 201 9.48 32.65 -4.21
N SER A 202 9.31 33.17 -3.02
CA SER A 202 10.36 33.91 -2.26
C SER A 202 11.59 33.04 -1.95
N ILE A 203 11.45 31.74 -1.83
CA ILE A 203 12.54 30.79 -1.51
C ILE A 203 12.88 29.85 -2.66
N HIS A 204 12.14 29.89 -3.78
CA HIS A 204 12.21 28.91 -4.87
C HIS A 204 13.63 28.64 -5.37
N ASP A 205 14.34 29.67 -5.83
CA ASP A 205 15.65 29.49 -6.47
C ASP A 205 16.72 28.95 -5.51
N LYS A 206 16.71 29.43 -4.27
CA LYS A 206 17.58 28.92 -3.20
C LYS A 206 17.26 27.49 -2.88
N PHE A 207 15.98 27.15 -2.80
CA PHE A 207 15.51 25.79 -2.50
C PHE A 207 15.90 24.80 -3.61
N VAL A 208 15.60 25.12 -4.86
CA VAL A 208 15.92 24.29 -6.02
C VAL A 208 17.44 24.06 -6.14
N LYS A 209 18.24 25.12 -5.95
CA LYS A 209 19.71 25.00 -5.95
C LYS A 209 20.16 23.97 -4.90
N ARG A 210 19.70 24.10 -3.67
CA ARG A 210 20.08 23.20 -2.58
C ARG A 210 19.60 21.78 -2.81
N LEU A 211 18.38 21.60 -3.31
CA LEU A 211 17.81 20.32 -3.66
C LEU A 211 18.66 19.58 -4.72
N VAL A 212 19.10 20.29 -5.76
CA VAL A 212 19.97 19.74 -6.83
C VAL A 212 21.33 19.32 -6.25
N GLU A 213 21.94 20.12 -5.37
CA GLU A 213 23.20 19.76 -4.71
C GLU A 213 23.07 18.44 -3.92
N VAL A 214 22.02 18.31 -3.09
CA VAL A 214 21.82 17.13 -2.26
C VAL A 214 21.44 15.90 -3.12
N ALA A 215 20.54 16.08 -4.08
CA ALA A 215 20.14 15.00 -4.99
C ALA A 215 21.31 14.50 -5.84
N GLY A 216 22.18 15.41 -6.32
CA GLY A 216 23.37 15.07 -7.10
C GLY A 216 24.42 14.28 -6.32
N ALA A 217 24.41 14.34 -4.99
CA ALA A 217 25.29 13.55 -4.13
C ALA A 217 24.75 12.14 -3.80
N ALA A 218 23.54 11.80 -4.26
CA ALA A 218 22.94 10.51 -3.98
C ALA A 218 23.70 9.36 -4.68
N LYS A 219 24.04 8.32 -3.93
CA LYS A 219 24.69 7.12 -4.45
C LYS A 219 23.64 6.17 -5.01
N ILE A 220 23.71 5.90 -6.29
CA ILE A 220 22.90 4.88 -6.96
C ILE A 220 23.71 3.57 -7.00
N GLY A 221 23.11 2.44 -6.62
CA GLY A 221 23.87 1.19 -6.58
C GLY A 221 23.06 -0.04 -6.16
N ASP A 222 23.81 -1.04 -5.68
CA ASP A 222 23.25 -2.30 -5.19
C ASP A 222 22.32 -2.07 -3.99
N PRO A 223 21.05 -2.50 -4.06
CA PRO A 223 20.08 -2.32 -2.97
C PRO A 223 20.45 -3.08 -1.69
N MET A 224 21.34 -4.07 -1.76
CA MET A 224 21.84 -4.81 -0.58
C MET A 224 22.96 -4.07 0.15
N SER A 225 23.57 -3.05 -0.46
CA SER A 225 24.59 -2.22 0.19
C SER A 225 23.94 -1.15 1.06
N THR A 226 24.44 -1.01 2.29
CA THR A 226 24.00 0.07 3.22
C THR A 226 24.47 1.47 2.79
N GLU A 227 25.40 1.56 1.85
CA GLU A 227 25.92 2.80 1.29
C GLU A 227 25.07 3.33 0.11
N THR A 228 24.14 2.53 -0.38
CA THR A 228 23.29 2.91 -1.50
C THR A 228 22.12 3.77 -1.02
N HIS A 229 21.90 4.92 -1.65
CA HIS A 229 20.82 5.84 -1.38
C HIS A 229 19.60 5.63 -2.30
N VAL A 230 19.85 5.19 -3.55
CA VAL A 230 18.80 4.94 -4.54
C VAL A 230 19.09 3.61 -5.23
N GLY A 231 18.16 2.69 -5.15
CA GLY A 231 18.25 1.38 -5.78
C GLY A 231 17.75 1.38 -7.24
N PRO A 232 17.75 0.22 -7.90
CA PRO A 232 17.23 0.09 -9.26
C PRO A 232 15.71 0.13 -9.31
N VAL A 233 15.16 0.40 -10.49
CA VAL A 233 13.74 0.17 -10.80
C VAL A 233 13.47 -1.33 -10.72
N THR A 234 12.39 -1.72 -10.03
CA THR A 234 12.17 -3.11 -9.62
C THR A 234 11.81 -4.06 -10.77
N THR A 235 11.00 -3.60 -11.75
CA THR A 235 10.48 -4.45 -12.82
C THR A 235 10.68 -3.82 -14.19
N MET A 236 10.84 -4.64 -15.24
CA MET A 236 10.97 -4.14 -16.61
C MET A 236 9.75 -3.32 -17.08
N PRO A 237 8.50 -3.76 -16.85
CA PRO A 237 7.35 -2.93 -17.21
C PRO A 237 7.33 -1.56 -16.55
N GLN A 238 7.81 -1.47 -15.30
CA GLN A 238 7.93 -0.18 -14.60
C GLN A 238 9.05 0.69 -15.20
N TYR A 239 10.17 0.10 -15.56
CA TYR A 239 11.26 0.80 -16.23
C TYR A 239 10.82 1.38 -17.57
N GLU A 240 10.19 0.57 -18.41
CA GLU A 240 9.65 0.99 -19.71
C GLU A 240 8.65 2.12 -19.56
N LYS A 241 7.71 2.00 -18.62
CA LYS A 241 6.74 3.06 -18.32
C LYS A 241 7.39 4.37 -17.89
N ILE A 242 8.45 4.33 -17.08
CA ILE A 242 9.20 5.53 -16.67
C ILE A 242 9.86 6.18 -17.89
N MET A 243 10.49 5.38 -18.75
CA MET A 243 11.13 5.88 -19.97
C MET A 243 10.12 6.52 -20.93
N ASP A 244 8.94 5.93 -21.08
CA ASP A 244 7.84 6.49 -21.87
C ASP A 244 7.40 7.84 -21.31
N TYR A 245 7.19 7.98 -20.02
CA TYR A 245 6.83 9.26 -19.39
C TYR A 245 7.90 10.33 -19.56
N ILE A 246 9.19 9.95 -19.49
CA ILE A 246 10.30 10.87 -19.76
C ILE A 246 10.25 11.36 -21.21
N ASN A 247 9.94 10.46 -22.17
CA ASN A 247 9.83 10.82 -23.57
C ASN A 247 8.62 11.72 -23.84
N ILE A 248 7.47 11.44 -23.21
CA ILE A 248 6.28 12.30 -23.26
C ILE A 248 6.63 13.70 -22.75
N ALA A 249 7.24 13.81 -21.57
CA ALA A 249 7.64 15.10 -21.01
C ALA A 249 8.57 15.90 -21.94
N LYS A 250 9.53 15.23 -22.58
CA LYS A 250 10.39 15.89 -23.57
C LYS A 250 9.66 16.36 -24.82
N SER A 251 8.58 15.68 -25.20
CA SER A 251 7.76 16.05 -26.39
C SER A 251 6.78 17.18 -26.10
N GLU A 252 6.38 17.33 -24.86
CA GLU A 252 5.44 18.38 -24.42
C GLU A 252 6.13 19.72 -24.08
N GLY A 253 7.44 19.72 -23.88
CA GLY A 253 8.27 20.90 -23.59
C GLY A 253 8.64 21.02 -22.12
#